data_b7800a98350377282994a9c3be55addf
#
_entry.id   b7800a98350377282994a9c3be55addf
#
_cell.length_a   1.000
_cell.length_b   1.000
_cell.length_c   1.000
_cell.angle_alpha   90.00
_cell.angle_beta   90.00
_cell.angle_gamma   90.00
#
_symmetry.space_group_name_H-M   'P 1'
#
loop_
_entity.id
_entity.type
_entity.pdbx_description
1 polymer ?
#
loop_
_entity_poly.entity_id
_entity_poly.type
_entity_poly.pdbx_seq_one_letter_code
_entity_poly.pdbx_strand_id
1 'polypeptide(L)'
;MKSKKVKKILLIALTCAAVSTSVSAEAAMKSQITVESKNKYEQLKISESRVYGEYPTGDYKKITLLPSVSKVEKFCFEDNLNIEEVEWMASVDTVPVFAFSTCPKLKRVILSDNVKKIGQSAFIYCGELTSVKLPQNLQSIDFFAFADCRKLKTLYI
;
A
#
# COMPACT_ATOMS: atom_id res chain seq x y z
N MET A 1 -31.71 -10.27 0.08
CA MET A 1 -30.88 -9.23 -0.56
C MET A 1 -29.37 -9.33 -0.24
N LYS A 2 -28.81 -10.46 0.19
CA LYS A 2 -27.38 -10.63 0.57
C LYS A 2 -26.48 -11.29 -0.50
N SER A 3 -27.06 -11.78 -1.60
CA SER A 3 -26.33 -12.63 -2.57
C SER A 3 -25.55 -11.88 -3.67
N LYS A 4 -25.88 -10.61 -3.97
CA LYS A 4 -25.24 -9.89 -5.08
C LYS A 4 -23.86 -9.27 -4.75
N LYS A 5 -23.54 -9.06 -3.46
CA LYS A 5 -22.26 -8.46 -3.05
C LYS A 5 -21.07 -9.44 -3.12
N VAL A 6 -21.34 -10.72 -2.81
CA VAL A 6 -20.30 -11.76 -2.78
C VAL A 6 -19.78 -12.10 -4.18
N LYS A 7 -20.65 -12.09 -5.20
CA LYS A 7 -20.24 -12.41 -6.59
C LYS A 7 -19.29 -11.38 -7.21
N LYS A 8 -19.37 -10.12 -6.79
CA LYS A 8 -18.54 -9.04 -7.36
C LYS A 8 -17.12 -9.00 -6.78
N ILE A 9 -16.97 -9.44 -5.53
CA ILE A 9 -15.66 -9.59 -4.86
C ILE A 9 -14.87 -10.75 -5.48
N LEU A 10 -15.56 -11.85 -5.80
CA LEU A 10 -14.96 -13.01 -6.44
C LEU A 10 -14.47 -12.73 -7.88
N LEU A 11 -15.13 -11.81 -8.60
CA LEU A 11 -14.75 -11.45 -9.97
C LEU A 11 -13.47 -10.60 -10.03
N ILE A 12 -13.23 -9.75 -9.03
CA ILE A 12 -11.99 -8.94 -8.95
C ILE A 12 -10.78 -9.83 -8.64
N ALA A 13 -10.95 -10.83 -7.78
CA ALA A 13 -9.90 -11.81 -7.49
C ALA A 13 -9.55 -12.68 -8.72
N LEU A 14 -10.53 -13.00 -9.59
CA LEU A 14 -10.29 -13.78 -10.81
C LEU A 14 -9.57 -12.99 -11.92
N THR A 15 -9.76 -11.67 -12.02
CA THR A 15 -9.09 -10.87 -13.05
C THR A 15 -7.61 -10.62 -12.74
N CYS A 16 -7.21 -10.62 -11.46
CA CYS A 16 -5.78 -10.57 -11.09
C CYS A 16 -5.06 -11.90 -11.34
N ALA A 17 -5.77 -13.05 -11.33
CA ALA A 17 -5.18 -14.37 -11.60
C ALA A 17 -4.87 -14.61 -13.08
N ALA A 18 -5.37 -13.78 -14.00
CA ALA A 18 -5.22 -13.99 -15.44
C ALA A 18 -3.92 -13.44 -16.05
N VAL A 19 -3.08 -12.73 -15.28
CA VAL A 19 -1.88 -12.06 -15.81
C VAL A 19 -0.56 -12.67 -15.35
N SER A 20 -0.54 -13.56 -14.36
CA SER A 20 0.70 -14.25 -13.95
C SER A 20 0.56 -15.76 -14.08
N THR A 21 1.10 -16.31 -15.14
CA THR A 21 1.35 -17.75 -15.30
C THR A 21 2.34 -18.21 -14.25
N SER A 22 1.89 -18.72 -13.13
CA SER A 22 2.56 -19.64 -12.20
C SER A 22 2.26 -19.47 -10.70
N VAL A 23 1.16 -18.85 -10.33
CA VAL A 23 0.71 -18.92 -8.92
C VAL A 23 -0.42 -19.93 -8.86
N SER A 24 -0.21 -21.02 -8.10
CA SER A 24 -1.22 -22.05 -7.94
C SER A 24 -2.54 -21.44 -7.41
N ALA A 25 -3.67 -21.91 -7.92
CA ALA A 25 -5.01 -21.47 -7.51
C ALA A 25 -5.23 -21.54 -5.98
N GLU A 26 -4.43 -22.30 -5.27
CA GLU A 26 -4.44 -22.46 -3.82
C GLU A 26 -3.87 -21.21 -3.06
N ALA A 27 -2.93 -20.49 -3.66
CA ALA A 27 -2.43 -19.23 -3.09
C ALA A 27 -3.46 -18.10 -3.23
N ALA A 28 -4.24 -18.09 -4.32
CA ALA A 28 -5.31 -17.13 -4.55
C ALA A 28 -6.52 -17.29 -3.59
N MET A 29 -6.70 -18.45 -3.00
CA MET A 29 -7.78 -18.71 -2.03
C MET A 29 -7.48 -18.26 -0.60
N LYS A 30 -6.24 -17.88 -0.28
CA LYS A 30 -5.82 -17.43 1.07
C LYS A 30 -5.72 -15.91 1.21
N SER A 31 -5.90 -15.17 0.13
CA SER A 31 -5.86 -13.72 0.18
C SER A 31 -7.22 -13.15 0.60
N GLN A 32 -7.34 -12.73 1.85
CA GLN A 32 -8.52 -11.98 2.30
C GLN A 32 -8.30 -10.48 2.07
N ILE A 33 -8.64 -10.03 0.87
CA ILE A 33 -8.77 -8.59 0.62
C ILE A 33 -10.15 -8.19 1.12
N THR A 34 -10.21 -7.53 2.27
CA THR A 34 -11.48 -6.99 2.77
C THR A 34 -11.64 -5.58 2.24
N VAL A 35 -12.50 -5.40 1.26
CA VAL A 35 -12.93 -4.07 0.79
C VAL A 35 -14.14 -3.67 1.62
N GLU A 36 -13.91 -2.89 2.68
CA GLU A 36 -14.98 -2.24 3.42
C GLU A 36 -15.21 -0.84 2.82
N SER A 37 -16.24 -0.68 2.01
CA SER A 37 -16.63 0.66 1.62
C SER A 37 -18.14 0.80 1.60
N LYS A 38 -18.64 1.81 2.29
CA LYS A 38 -19.99 2.35 2.10
C LYS A 38 -20.07 3.17 0.81
N ASN A 39 -18.95 3.66 0.30
CA ASN A 39 -18.76 4.27 -1.00
C ASN A 39 -17.73 3.47 -1.79
N LYS A 40 -18.04 3.18 -3.02
CA LYS A 40 -17.46 2.18 -3.93
C LYS A 40 -15.92 2.24 -4.14
N TYR A 41 -15.19 3.26 -3.62
CA TYR A 41 -13.81 3.55 -4.04
C TYR A 41 -12.90 4.17 -2.95
N GLU A 42 -13.22 4.06 -1.66
CA GLU A 42 -12.49 4.88 -0.69
C GLU A 42 -11.33 4.19 0.03
N GLN A 43 -11.44 2.91 0.36
CA GLN A 43 -10.42 2.25 1.17
C GLN A 43 -10.15 0.82 0.76
N LEU A 44 -8.87 0.47 0.61
CA LEU A 44 -8.37 -0.90 0.49
C LEU A 44 -7.68 -1.29 1.79
N LYS A 45 -8.18 -2.33 2.46
CA LYS A 45 -7.52 -2.97 3.60
C LYS A 45 -6.86 -4.26 3.13
N ILE A 46 -5.56 -4.40 3.39
CA ILE A 46 -4.78 -5.57 3.01
C ILE A 46 -4.41 -6.35 4.26
N SER A 47 -4.87 -7.59 4.34
CA SER A 47 -4.62 -8.52 5.44
C SER A 47 -3.82 -9.75 5.03
N GLU A 48 -3.38 -9.81 3.78
CA GLU A 48 -2.57 -10.89 3.27
C GLU A 48 -1.23 -10.96 3.98
N SER A 49 -0.72 -12.17 4.19
CA SER A 49 0.61 -12.34 4.80
C SER A 49 1.74 -11.76 3.95
N ARG A 50 1.50 -11.53 2.66
CA ARG A 50 2.50 -11.07 1.70
C ARG A 50 1.90 -10.14 0.65
N VAL A 51 2.53 -8.99 0.44
CA VAL A 51 2.15 -7.98 -0.56
C VAL A 51 3.18 -8.00 -1.70
N TYR A 52 2.72 -8.29 -2.90
CA TYR A 52 3.54 -8.32 -4.12
C TYR A 52 3.36 -7.06 -4.95
N GLY A 53 4.29 -6.78 -5.86
CA GLY A 53 4.15 -5.75 -6.88
C GLY A 53 2.93 -5.97 -7.78
N GLU A 54 2.40 -4.87 -8.32
CA GLU A 54 1.17 -4.82 -9.12
C GLU A 54 -0.11 -5.10 -8.33
N TYR A 55 -0.30 -4.39 -7.23
CA TYR A 55 -1.62 -4.31 -6.64
C TYR A 55 -2.61 -3.64 -7.61
N PRO A 56 -3.87 -4.09 -7.62
CA PRO A 56 -4.83 -3.58 -8.59
C PRO A 56 -4.84 -2.06 -8.57
N THR A 57 -4.64 -1.47 -9.74
CA THR A 57 -4.78 -0.03 -10.02
C THR A 57 -6.26 0.37 -9.89
N GLY A 58 -6.86 0.02 -8.74
CA GLY A 58 -8.21 0.43 -8.41
C GLY A 58 -8.25 1.90 -8.00
N ASP A 59 -9.43 2.50 -8.10
CA ASP A 59 -9.68 3.89 -7.67
C ASP A 59 -9.64 4.07 -6.15
N TYR A 60 -8.76 3.35 -5.45
CA TYR A 60 -8.63 3.44 -4.00
C TYR A 60 -7.88 4.70 -3.61
N LYS A 61 -8.50 5.50 -2.76
CA LYS A 61 -7.88 6.70 -2.19
C LYS A 61 -7.06 6.40 -0.94
N LYS A 62 -7.45 5.36 -0.20
CA LYS A 62 -6.77 4.98 1.04
C LYS A 62 -6.37 3.51 1.01
N ILE A 63 -5.13 3.25 1.42
CA ILE A 63 -4.60 1.89 1.64
C ILE A 63 -4.26 1.73 3.11
N THR A 64 -4.73 0.64 3.70
CA THR A 64 -4.33 0.21 5.05
C THR A 64 -3.74 -1.19 4.98
N LEU A 65 -2.44 -1.31 5.30
CA LEU A 65 -1.78 -2.59 5.50
C LEU A 65 -1.98 -3.02 6.96
N LEU A 66 -2.67 -4.13 7.17
CA LEU A 66 -2.99 -4.62 8.51
C LEU A 66 -1.80 -5.33 9.18
N PRO A 67 -1.81 -5.52 10.51
CA PRO A 67 -0.73 -6.18 11.23
C PRO A 67 -0.44 -7.63 10.80
N SER A 68 -1.39 -8.30 10.15
CA SER A 68 -1.21 -9.63 9.55
C SER A 68 -0.24 -9.66 8.38
N VAL A 69 0.02 -8.50 7.74
CA VAL A 69 1.01 -8.38 6.66
C VAL A 69 2.41 -8.53 7.25
N SER A 70 3.11 -9.60 6.88
CA SER A 70 4.45 -9.92 7.38
C SER A 70 5.54 -9.75 6.32
N LYS A 71 5.17 -9.53 5.07
CA LYS A 71 6.10 -9.25 3.98
C LYS A 71 5.49 -8.31 2.95
N VAL A 72 6.27 -7.30 2.53
CA VAL A 72 5.92 -6.37 1.46
C VAL A 72 7.08 -6.32 0.49
N GLU A 73 6.81 -6.53 -0.79
CA GLU A 73 7.82 -6.51 -1.84
C GLU A 73 8.09 -5.08 -2.33
N LYS A 74 9.25 -4.89 -2.96
CA LYS A 74 9.58 -3.63 -3.64
C LYS A 74 8.58 -3.33 -4.76
N PHE A 75 8.40 -2.04 -5.09
CA PHE A 75 7.49 -1.56 -6.16
C PHE A 75 6.02 -1.88 -5.97
N CYS A 76 5.58 -2.28 -4.76
CA CYS A 76 4.24 -2.85 -4.54
C CYS A 76 3.08 -1.90 -4.86
N PHE A 77 3.26 -0.59 -4.74
CA PHE A 77 2.26 0.44 -5.06
C PHE A 77 2.84 1.55 -5.95
N GLU A 78 3.92 1.26 -6.67
CA GLU A 78 4.52 2.20 -7.61
C GLU A 78 3.51 2.65 -8.68
N ASP A 79 3.64 3.89 -9.14
CA ASP A 79 2.79 4.50 -10.17
C ASP A 79 1.28 4.51 -9.87
N ASN A 80 0.90 4.43 -8.59
CA ASN A 80 -0.51 4.50 -8.24
C ASN A 80 -1.03 5.94 -8.29
N LEU A 81 -1.90 6.22 -9.26
CA LEU A 81 -2.40 7.56 -9.56
C LEU A 81 -3.54 8.02 -8.64
N ASN A 82 -4.06 7.18 -7.76
CA ASN A 82 -5.28 7.44 -7.02
C ASN A 82 -5.12 7.46 -5.50
N ILE A 83 -4.07 6.85 -4.96
CA ILE A 83 -3.82 6.81 -3.51
C ILE A 83 -3.60 8.23 -2.98
N GLU A 84 -4.40 8.59 -1.97
CA GLU A 84 -4.27 9.86 -1.23
C GLU A 84 -3.73 9.65 0.18
N GLU A 85 -3.99 8.48 0.80
CA GLU A 85 -3.59 8.17 2.17
C GLU A 85 -3.08 6.73 2.31
N VAL A 86 -2.02 6.56 3.11
CA VAL A 86 -1.47 5.25 3.48
C VAL A 86 -1.40 5.11 4.98
N GLU A 87 -1.97 4.03 5.52
CA GLU A 87 -1.77 3.55 6.87
C GLU A 87 -0.98 2.24 6.84
N TRP A 88 0.29 2.32 7.20
CA TRP A 88 1.19 1.18 7.25
C TRP A 88 1.20 0.59 8.66
N MET A 89 0.30 -0.37 8.93
CA MET A 89 0.22 -1.08 10.22
C MET A 89 0.84 -2.49 10.14
N ALA A 90 1.45 -2.82 9.00
CA ALA A 90 2.10 -4.10 8.77
C ALA A 90 3.16 -4.45 9.82
N SER A 91 3.36 -5.74 10.08
CA SER A 91 4.39 -6.26 10.99
C SER A 91 5.78 -6.32 10.35
N VAL A 92 6.04 -5.51 9.33
CA VAL A 92 7.35 -5.41 8.65
C VAL A 92 8.10 -4.18 9.15
N ASP A 93 9.41 -4.31 9.31
CA ASP A 93 10.28 -3.26 9.84
C ASP A 93 10.84 -2.32 8.77
N THR A 94 10.53 -2.56 7.51
CA THR A 94 11.05 -1.79 6.38
C THR A 94 9.96 -1.42 5.41
N VAL A 95 9.84 -0.14 5.07
CA VAL A 95 9.12 0.30 3.87
C VAL A 95 10.02 0.02 2.68
N PRO A 96 9.62 -0.84 1.73
CA PRO A 96 10.50 -1.31 0.67
C PRO A 96 10.94 -0.22 -0.31
N VAL A 97 11.96 -0.55 -1.07
CA VAL A 97 12.47 0.28 -2.18
C VAL A 97 11.35 0.52 -3.19
N PHE A 98 11.14 1.78 -3.60
CA PHE A 98 10.11 2.23 -4.55
C PHE A 98 8.67 1.86 -4.18
N ALA A 99 8.37 1.55 -2.91
CA ALA A 99 7.05 1.05 -2.50
C ALA A 99 5.88 1.93 -2.93
N PHE A 100 6.04 3.26 -2.88
CA PHE A 100 5.05 4.27 -3.28
C PHE A 100 5.67 5.32 -4.22
N SER A 101 6.65 4.92 -5.01
CA SER A 101 7.24 5.78 -6.03
C SER A 101 6.17 6.28 -6.99
N THR A 102 6.25 7.55 -7.38
CA THR A 102 5.34 8.15 -8.37
C THR A 102 3.85 8.00 -8.00
N CYS A 103 3.51 8.27 -6.73
CA CYS A 103 2.12 8.38 -6.28
C CYS A 103 1.73 9.87 -6.19
N PRO A 104 1.30 10.50 -7.30
CA PRO A 104 1.20 11.97 -7.41
C PRO A 104 0.11 12.57 -6.52
N LYS A 105 -0.91 11.80 -6.13
CA LYS A 105 -2.00 12.25 -5.26
C LYS A 105 -1.79 11.92 -3.79
N LEU A 106 -0.72 11.21 -3.43
CA LEU A 106 -0.46 10.82 -2.04
C LEU A 106 -0.20 12.06 -1.18
N LYS A 107 -1.03 12.27 -0.17
CA LYS A 107 -1.01 13.45 0.72
C LYS A 107 -0.51 13.13 2.12
N ARG A 108 -0.80 11.93 2.61
CA ARG A 108 -0.56 11.54 4.00
C ARG A 108 -0.08 10.09 4.12
N VAL A 109 0.94 9.90 4.97
CA VAL A 109 1.45 8.58 5.33
C VAL A 109 1.56 8.47 6.84
N ILE A 110 1.04 7.37 7.39
CA ILE A 110 1.19 6.99 8.79
C ILE A 110 1.94 5.67 8.83
N LEU A 111 3.11 5.67 9.43
CA LEU A 111 3.92 4.48 9.64
C LEU A 111 3.78 3.98 11.08
N SER A 112 3.61 2.67 11.26
CA SER A 112 3.58 2.05 12.59
C SER A 112 4.95 2.06 13.26
N ASP A 113 4.99 1.95 14.57
CA ASP A 113 6.24 1.95 15.35
C ASP A 113 7.13 0.70 15.10
N ASN A 114 6.64 -0.29 14.36
CA ASN A 114 7.44 -1.42 13.91
C ASN A 114 8.45 -1.04 12.82
N VAL A 115 8.19 0.05 12.07
CA VAL A 115 9.07 0.45 10.96
C VAL A 115 10.36 1.05 11.50
N LYS A 116 11.47 0.46 11.13
CA LYS A 116 12.84 0.89 11.47
C LYS A 116 13.56 1.53 10.28
N LYS A 117 13.11 1.22 9.07
CA LYS A 117 13.79 1.66 7.85
C LYS A 117 12.80 2.10 6.78
N ILE A 118 13.10 3.23 6.12
CA ILE A 118 12.44 3.65 4.89
C ILE A 118 13.44 3.45 3.75
N GLY A 119 13.07 2.57 2.81
CA GLY A 119 13.93 2.18 1.70
C GLY A 119 14.15 3.27 0.66
N GLN A 120 15.14 3.04 -0.20
CA GLN A 120 15.51 3.95 -1.27
C GLN A 120 14.30 4.32 -2.13
N SER A 121 14.12 5.61 -2.40
CA SER A 121 13.07 6.14 -3.29
C SER A 121 11.64 5.69 -2.93
N ALA A 122 11.39 5.29 -1.67
CA ALA A 122 10.12 4.71 -1.25
C ALA A 122 8.91 5.61 -1.54
N PHE A 123 9.09 6.94 -1.49
CA PHE A 123 8.07 7.96 -1.75
C PHE A 123 8.55 9.01 -2.76
N ILE A 124 9.49 8.67 -3.63
CA ILE A 124 9.99 9.60 -4.64
C ILE A 124 8.85 10.06 -5.56
N TYR A 125 8.85 11.33 -5.97
CA TYR A 125 7.83 11.95 -6.84
C TYR A 125 6.40 11.96 -6.27
N CYS A 126 6.22 11.86 -4.95
CA CYS A 126 4.94 12.08 -4.29
C CYS A 126 4.69 13.59 -4.11
N GLY A 127 4.42 14.31 -5.20
CA GLY A 127 4.36 15.79 -5.23
C GLY A 127 3.33 16.41 -4.31
N GLU A 128 2.23 15.72 -4.00
CA GLU A 128 1.17 16.18 -3.11
C GLU A 128 1.39 15.79 -1.63
N LEU A 129 2.44 15.04 -1.30
CA LEU A 129 2.71 14.58 0.06
C LEU A 129 3.00 15.78 0.99
N THR A 130 2.12 15.99 1.96
CA THR A 130 2.22 17.12 2.91
C THR A 130 2.68 16.71 4.28
N SER A 131 2.39 15.48 4.70
CA SER A 131 2.70 14.99 6.04
C SER A 131 3.06 13.52 6.07
N VAL A 132 4.09 13.20 6.84
CA VAL A 132 4.47 11.82 7.16
C VAL A 132 4.64 11.73 8.66
N LYS A 133 3.85 10.84 9.29
CA LYS A 133 4.10 10.46 10.68
C LYS A 133 5.15 9.36 10.68
N LEU A 134 6.34 9.70 11.14
CA LEU A 134 7.46 8.78 11.30
C LEU A 134 7.31 7.97 12.59
N PRO A 135 7.75 6.70 12.62
CA PRO A 135 7.76 5.90 13.83
C PRO A 135 8.86 6.36 14.79
N GLN A 136 8.60 6.23 16.10
CA GLN A 136 9.58 6.58 17.14
C GLN A 136 10.86 5.73 17.06
N ASN A 137 10.75 4.49 16.55
CA ASN A 137 11.85 3.54 16.44
C ASN A 137 12.57 3.61 15.08
N LEU A 138 12.34 4.65 14.27
CA LEU A 138 12.97 4.78 12.95
C LEU A 138 14.49 4.92 13.10
N GLN A 139 15.24 4.08 12.37
CA GLN A 139 16.70 4.02 12.42
C GLN A 139 17.35 4.64 11.19
N SER A 140 16.72 4.49 10.01
CA SER A 140 17.29 5.01 8.77
C SER A 140 16.24 5.39 7.73
N ILE A 141 16.61 6.40 6.95
CA ILE A 141 15.92 6.81 5.72
C ILE A 141 16.96 6.75 4.61
N ASP A 142 16.74 5.89 3.62
CA ASP A 142 17.69 5.70 2.52
C ASP A 142 17.63 6.83 1.48
N PHE A 143 18.55 6.78 0.51
CA PHE A 143 18.69 7.79 -0.54
C PHE A 143 17.38 8.04 -1.28
N PHE A 144 17.07 9.32 -1.52
CA PHE A 144 15.93 9.77 -2.29
C PHE A 144 14.55 9.34 -1.76
N ALA A 145 14.46 8.84 -0.53
CA ALA A 145 13.20 8.31 0.02
C ALA A 145 12.02 9.26 -0.12
N PHE A 146 12.26 10.58 -0.01
CA PHE A 146 11.26 11.65 -0.17
C PHE A 146 11.67 12.69 -1.23
N ALA A 147 12.52 12.33 -2.19
CA ALA A 147 12.91 13.25 -3.24
C ALA A 147 11.69 13.67 -4.08
N ASP A 148 11.66 14.93 -4.52
CA ASP A 148 10.54 15.51 -5.28
C ASP A 148 9.16 15.46 -4.60
N CYS A 149 9.11 15.29 -3.28
CA CYS A 149 7.91 15.52 -2.48
C CYS A 149 7.72 17.03 -2.25
N ARG A 150 7.31 17.76 -3.31
CA ARG A 150 7.34 19.24 -3.36
C ARG A 150 6.52 19.96 -2.29
N LYS A 151 5.47 19.31 -1.78
CA LYS A 151 4.60 19.84 -0.72
C LYS A 151 4.99 19.40 0.69
N LEU A 152 5.97 18.52 0.82
CA LEU A 152 6.38 18.02 2.12
C LEU A 152 7.15 19.11 2.90
N LYS A 153 6.52 19.64 3.94
CA LYS A 153 7.09 20.70 4.78
C LYS A 153 7.60 20.17 6.12
N THR A 154 7.04 19.09 6.59
CA THR A 154 7.31 18.59 7.95
C THR A 154 7.29 17.07 7.98
N LEU A 155 8.33 16.50 8.56
CA LEU A 155 8.37 15.14 9.06
C LEU A 155 8.21 15.24 10.59
N TYR A 156 7.33 14.43 11.18
CA TYR A 156 7.11 14.43 12.63
C TYR A 156 7.08 13.01 13.17
N ILE A 157 7.56 12.86 14.39
CA ILE A 157 7.63 11.62 15.18
C ILE A 157 6.52 11.64 16.21
#